data_2beed6841e8d9d6bc86b5c38de984b0d
#
_entry.id   2beed6841e8d9d6bc86b5c38de984b0d
#
_cell.length_a   1.000
_cell.length_b   1.000
_cell.length_c   1.000
_cell.angle_alpha   90.00
_cell.angle_beta   90.00
_cell.angle_gamma   90.00
#
_symmetry.space_group_name_H-M   'P 1'
#
loop_
_entity.id
_entity.type
_entity.pdbx_description
1 polymer ?
#
loop_
_entity_poly.entity_id
_entity_poly.type
_entity_poly.pdbx_seq_one_letter_code
_entity_poly.pdbx_strand_id
1 'polypeptide(L)'
;MKLFEINNKQEKKTGYKRFKLILAEIYDKSCIVNETGTKYNDNGITWIDEYVENVKDTLIGSSVTVEFTDDSKTDILGHGETGEYKDGVPLLSNATTIGHFDKAYMDEVTDDDGETKKVFVGEGTLDYMRYSDCIDLLSEKLSNNETIYGSVEIVRTENNPALVYLYGYKDIGRIPTEFEFSGYALLGCGVQPSDHTASLLELNNKNNKNEEEIITMDEKTLGMITDSIKATISECNSKNEEFESKITELNSALEIKTNENNDLSDKIEKLQKAIQDMETEREGFYAERDALEKELGTLKAEKRLAEMNAALANFTDEQKEYAKAEIEAFNADPIKSEINSITAKIYEGIGKASSKGILVKGSNYL
;
A
#
# COMPACT_ATOMS: atom_id res chain seq x y z
N MET A 1 31.03 21.08 3.11
CA MET A 1 29.75 21.79 3.29
C MET A 1 29.82 23.13 2.56
N LYS A 2 29.17 23.25 1.40
CA LYS A 2 29.06 24.56 0.73
C LYS A 2 27.80 25.25 1.29
N LEU A 3 28.03 26.28 2.11
CA LEU A 3 26.99 27.22 2.52
C LEU A 3 26.45 27.93 1.27
N PHE A 4 25.20 27.77 0.97
CA PHE A 4 24.52 28.52 -0.08
C PHE A 4 24.18 29.90 0.46
N GLU A 5 24.77 30.95 -0.14
CA GLU A 5 24.39 32.33 0.12
C GLU A 5 22.98 32.58 -0.45
N ILE A 6 21.98 32.73 0.39
CA ILE A 6 20.68 33.22 -0.02
C ILE A 6 20.76 34.72 -0.21
N ASN A 7 20.45 35.15 -1.44
CA ASN A 7 20.46 36.55 -1.85
C ASN A 7 19.37 37.36 -1.09
N ASN A 8 19.79 38.14 -0.10
CA ASN A 8 19.01 38.84 0.91
C ASN A 8 18.17 40.03 0.39
N LYS A 9 17.67 40.03 -0.84
CA LYS A 9 16.95 41.18 -1.46
C LYS A 9 15.44 41.02 -1.62
N GLN A 10 14.78 40.10 -0.89
CA GLN A 10 13.32 40.06 -0.91
C GLN A 10 12.66 40.63 0.35
N GLU A 11 11.55 41.36 0.14
CA GLU A 11 10.81 42.14 1.11
C GLU A 11 10.57 41.46 2.46
N LYS A 12 10.90 42.20 3.51
CA LYS A 12 10.81 41.77 4.91
C LYS A 12 9.37 41.77 5.41
N LYS A 13 8.61 40.70 5.13
CA LYS A 13 7.36 40.47 5.88
C LYS A 13 7.73 39.90 7.26
N THR A 14 7.41 40.62 8.31
CA THR A 14 7.77 40.25 9.68
C THR A 14 7.00 39.04 10.23
N GLY A 15 5.93 38.63 9.55
CA GLY A 15 5.09 37.52 9.99
C GLY A 15 5.38 36.17 9.31
N TYR A 16 6.47 36.08 8.52
CA TYR A 16 6.80 34.85 7.77
C TYR A 16 8.28 34.52 7.92
N LYS A 17 8.61 33.22 7.90
CA LYS A 17 9.99 32.73 7.75
C LYS A 17 10.16 32.04 6.42
N ARG A 18 11.27 32.28 5.74
CA ARG A 18 11.63 31.60 4.50
C ARG A 18 12.15 30.20 4.83
N PHE A 19 11.81 29.23 3.99
CA PHE A 19 12.34 27.88 4.04
C PHE A 19 12.88 27.45 2.69
N LYS A 20 13.79 26.47 2.70
CA LYS A 20 14.24 25.67 1.56
C LYS A 20 14.19 24.21 1.98
N LEU A 21 13.63 23.35 1.16
CA LEU A 21 13.58 21.91 1.43
C LEU A 21 13.78 21.10 0.15
N ILE A 22 14.23 19.85 0.32
CA ILE A 22 14.29 18.82 -0.72
C ILE A 22 12.97 18.04 -0.67
N LEU A 23 12.33 17.85 -1.83
CA LEU A 23 11.11 17.06 -1.96
C LEU A 23 11.41 15.59 -2.27
N ALA A 24 12.39 15.34 -3.16
CA ALA A 24 12.73 13.99 -3.59
C ALA A 24 14.12 13.94 -4.24
N GLU A 25 14.76 12.77 -4.20
CA GLU A 25 15.91 12.45 -5.06
C GLU A 25 15.41 12.12 -6.48
N ILE A 26 16.10 12.66 -7.48
CA ILE A 26 15.69 12.60 -8.89
C ILE A 26 16.67 11.78 -9.70
N TYR A 27 16.15 10.92 -10.54
CA TYR A 27 16.94 10.04 -11.39
C TYR A 27 16.73 10.34 -12.86
N ASP A 28 17.73 10.10 -13.70
CA ASP A 28 17.58 10.14 -15.14
C ASP A 28 16.97 8.84 -15.70
N LYS A 29 16.57 8.85 -16.95
CA LYS A 29 15.95 7.70 -17.62
C LYS A 29 16.85 6.46 -17.72
N SER A 30 18.17 6.59 -17.52
CA SER A 30 19.09 5.44 -17.58
C SER A 30 18.85 4.44 -16.44
N CYS A 31 18.21 4.88 -15.37
CA CYS A 31 17.83 4.00 -14.26
C CYS A 31 16.60 3.11 -14.58
N ILE A 32 15.96 3.27 -15.75
CA ILE A 32 14.79 2.47 -16.15
C ILE A 32 15.26 1.21 -16.86
N VAL A 33 14.96 0.05 -16.30
CA VAL A 33 15.24 -1.28 -16.89
C VAL A 33 13.97 -2.11 -16.89
N ASN A 34 13.59 -2.64 -18.07
CA ASN A 34 12.37 -3.43 -18.23
C ASN A 34 11.13 -2.74 -17.61
N GLU A 35 10.96 -1.46 -17.93
CA GLU A 35 9.80 -0.67 -17.51
C GLU A 35 9.74 -0.38 -16.00
N THR A 36 10.82 -0.62 -15.27
CA THR A 36 10.91 -0.45 -13.83
C THR A 36 12.12 0.39 -13.49
N GLY A 37 11.98 1.36 -12.59
CA GLY A 37 13.10 2.11 -12.03
C GLY A 37 13.95 1.19 -11.14
N THR A 38 15.27 1.22 -11.35
CA THR A 38 16.22 0.44 -10.54
C THR A 38 16.61 1.14 -9.23
N LYS A 39 16.30 2.43 -9.14
CA LYS A 39 16.46 3.27 -7.94
C LYS A 39 15.09 3.81 -7.56
N TYR A 40 14.68 3.65 -6.33
CA TYR A 40 13.36 4.04 -5.84
C TYR A 40 13.42 4.31 -4.33
N ASN A 41 12.49 5.12 -3.85
CA ASN A 41 12.28 5.35 -2.42
C ASN A 41 11.57 4.17 -1.74
N ASP A 42 11.39 4.22 -0.42
CA ASP A 42 10.78 3.13 0.37
C ASP A 42 9.32 2.83 -0.03
N ASN A 43 8.63 3.81 -0.64
CA ASN A 43 7.31 3.58 -1.25
C ASN A 43 7.39 2.93 -2.65
N GLY A 44 8.58 2.59 -3.13
CA GLY A 44 8.79 2.00 -4.45
C GLY A 44 8.60 2.99 -5.60
N ILE A 45 8.69 4.31 -5.37
CA ILE A 45 8.53 5.34 -6.40
C ILE A 45 9.91 5.77 -6.92
N THR A 46 10.05 5.78 -8.24
CA THR A 46 11.21 6.32 -8.95
C THR A 46 10.84 7.66 -9.56
N TRP A 47 11.46 8.74 -9.10
CA TRP A 47 11.25 10.07 -9.63
C TRP A 47 12.18 10.34 -10.81
N ILE A 48 11.62 10.42 -12.02
CA ILE A 48 12.38 10.68 -13.26
C ILE A 48 12.39 12.18 -13.56
N ASP A 49 13.56 12.72 -13.86
CA ASP A 49 13.81 14.15 -14.07
C ASP A 49 12.88 14.78 -15.11
N GLU A 50 12.70 14.15 -16.26
CA GLU A 50 11.83 14.65 -17.33
C GLU A 50 10.37 14.79 -16.89
N TYR A 51 9.84 13.82 -16.14
CA TYR A 51 8.45 13.88 -15.70
C TYR A 51 8.25 14.91 -14.58
N VAL A 52 9.21 15.00 -13.65
CA VAL A 52 9.17 16.01 -12.58
C VAL A 52 9.36 17.42 -13.16
N GLU A 53 10.29 17.62 -14.11
CA GLU A 53 10.52 18.90 -14.78
C GLU A 53 9.26 19.43 -15.48
N ASN A 54 8.47 18.55 -16.10
CA ASN A 54 7.23 18.91 -16.78
C ASN A 54 6.13 19.43 -15.85
N VAL A 55 6.14 19.01 -14.59
CA VAL A 55 5.07 19.32 -13.61
C VAL A 55 5.56 20.12 -12.41
N LYS A 56 6.84 20.45 -12.31
CA LYS A 56 7.44 21.11 -11.13
C LYS A 56 6.72 22.39 -10.71
N ASP A 57 6.23 23.17 -11.69
CA ASP A 57 5.58 24.45 -11.43
C ASP A 57 4.21 24.29 -10.74
N THR A 58 3.62 23.08 -10.74
CA THR A 58 2.40 22.78 -10.00
C THR A 58 2.63 22.81 -8.47
N LEU A 59 3.88 22.72 -8.03
CA LEU A 59 4.24 22.89 -6.63
C LEU A 59 4.01 24.34 -6.13
N ILE A 60 4.11 25.33 -7.04
CA ILE A 60 3.98 26.75 -6.66
C ILE A 60 2.55 27.03 -6.19
N GLY A 61 2.43 27.56 -4.98
CA GLY A 61 1.14 27.79 -4.33
C GLY A 61 0.61 26.60 -3.54
N SER A 62 1.19 25.42 -3.68
CA SER A 62 0.80 24.26 -2.88
C SER A 62 1.23 24.42 -1.40
N SER A 63 0.61 23.62 -0.54
CA SER A 63 0.75 23.75 0.92
C SER A 63 1.97 23.02 1.46
N VAL A 64 2.61 23.64 2.46
CA VAL A 64 3.44 22.91 3.44
C VAL A 64 2.55 22.64 4.65
N THR A 65 2.39 21.36 5.00
CA THR A 65 1.48 20.88 6.02
C THR A 65 2.23 20.21 7.18
N VAL A 66 1.57 20.16 8.32
CA VAL A 66 1.97 19.40 9.50
C VAL A 66 0.73 18.78 10.15
N GLU A 67 0.89 17.65 10.77
CA GLU A 67 -0.03 17.16 11.79
C GLU A 67 0.57 17.53 13.15
N PHE A 68 -0.18 18.23 13.98
CA PHE A 68 0.28 18.58 15.32
C PHE A 68 0.05 17.42 16.28
N THR A 69 0.98 17.24 17.23
CA THR A 69 0.85 16.21 18.28
C THR A 69 -0.31 16.47 19.22
N ASP A 70 -0.63 17.74 19.44
CA ASP A 70 -1.73 18.18 20.32
C ASP A 70 -2.19 19.63 20.00
N ASP A 71 -3.16 20.12 20.76
CA ASP A 71 -3.75 21.44 20.61
C ASP A 71 -2.78 22.60 20.92
N SER A 72 -1.63 22.35 21.55
CA SER A 72 -0.61 23.37 21.80
C SER A 72 0.11 23.81 20.52
N LYS A 73 0.07 22.97 19.47
CA LYS A 73 0.67 23.23 18.15
C LYS A 73 2.17 23.53 18.19
N THR A 74 2.85 22.91 19.14
CA THR A 74 4.31 23.07 19.32
C THR A 74 5.10 22.04 18.55
N ASP A 75 4.70 20.77 18.58
CA ASP A 75 5.42 19.68 17.94
C ASP A 75 4.57 18.99 16.87
N ILE A 76 5.24 18.29 15.94
CA ILE A 76 4.63 17.73 14.74
C ILE A 76 4.74 16.21 14.75
N LEU A 77 3.79 15.53 14.07
CA LEU A 77 3.68 14.09 13.98
C LEU A 77 3.90 13.62 12.53
N GLY A 78 2.88 13.59 11.70
CA GLY A 78 2.92 12.99 10.37
C GLY A 78 2.12 13.75 9.32
N HIS A 79 1.54 12.99 8.39
CA HIS A 79 0.75 13.52 7.27
C HIS A 79 -0.65 14.05 7.65
N GLY A 80 -1.17 13.73 8.83
CA GLY A 80 -2.54 14.04 9.22
C GLY A 80 -3.57 13.09 8.61
N GLU A 81 -3.19 11.86 8.32
CA GLU A 81 -4.09 10.84 7.80
C GLU A 81 -5.14 10.44 8.84
N THR A 82 -6.40 10.38 8.41
CA THR A 82 -7.51 9.95 9.28
C THR A 82 -7.80 8.46 9.21
N GLY A 83 -7.12 7.73 8.32
CA GLY A 83 -7.45 6.33 7.99
C GLY A 83 -8.70 6.18 7.10
N GLU A 84 -9.32 7.29 6.71
CA GLU A 84 -10.43 7.32 5.77
C GLU A 84 -9.93 7.59 4.35
N TYR A 85 -10.65 7.06 3.36
CA TYR A 85 -10.34 7.22 1.95
C TYR A 85 -11.53 7.80 1.20
N LYS A 86 -11.27 8.74 0.29
CA LYS A 86 -12.25 9.24 -0.67
C LYS A 86 -11.74 8.99 -2.08
N ASP A 87 -12.51 8.24 -2.87
CA ASP A 87 -12.14 7.87 -4.25
C ASP A 87 -10.75 7.19 -4.35
N GLY A 88 -10.38 6.40 -3.32
CA GLY A 88 -9.09 5.71 -3.24
C GLY A 88 -7.90 6.58 -2.81
N VAL A 89 -8.15 7.83 -2.42
CA VAL A 89 -7.12 8.75 -1.91
C VAL A 89 -7.30 8.90 -0.39
N PRO A 90 -6.22 8.81 0.41
CA PRO A 90 -6.30 9.01 1.86
C PRO A 90 -6.73 10.44 2.17
N LEU A 91 -7.58 10.59 3.19
CA LEU A 91 -7.97 11.91 3.71
C LEU A 91 -6.95 12.39 4.73
N LEU A 92 -6.41 13.59 4.51
CA LEU A 92 -5.42 14.25 5.36
C LEU A 92 -6.08 15.32 6.23
N SER A 93 -7.26 15.02 6.81
CA SER A 93 -8.09 16.01 7.52
C SER A 93 -7.47 16.53 8.81
N ASN A 94 -6.49 15.83 9.39
CA ASN A 94 -5.72 16.29 10.55
C ASN A 94 -4.52 17.16 10.17
N ALA A 95 -4.24 17.31 8.88
CA ALA A 95 -3.16 18.17 8.41
C ALA A 95 -3.53 19.65 8.54
N THR A 96 -2.58 20.45 9.03
CA THR A 96 -2.68 21.90 9.13
C THR A 96 -1.68 22.54 8.19
N THR A 97 -2.14 23.41 7.31
CA THR A 97 -1.26 24.21 6.45
C THR A 97 -0.53 25.27 7.28
N ILE A 98 0.79 25.22 7.27
CA ILE A 98 1.67 26.17 7.97
C ILE A 98 2.47 27.06 7.03
N GLY A 99 2.41 26.81 5.73
CA GLY A 99 3.14 27.58 4.73
C GLY A 99 2.78 27.19 3.30
N HIS A 100 3.43 27.87 2.34
CA HIS A 100 3.23 27.63 0.91
C HIS A 100 4.53 27.78 0.15
N PHE A 101 4.64 27.05 -0.96
CA PHE A 101 5.76 27.14 -1.91
C PHE A 101 5.58 28.37 -2.82
N ASP A 102 6.68 29.00 -3.15
CA ASP A 102 6.74 30.09 -4.15
C ASP A 102 7.83 29.88 -5.22
N LYS A 103 8.65 28.82 -5.06
CA LYS A 103 9.63 28.39 -6.08
C LYS A 103 9.76 26.87 -6.07
N ALA A 104 10.06 26.34 -7.27
CA ALA A 104 10.33 24.93 -7.48
C ALA A 104 11.42 24.79 -8.57
N TYR A 105 12.46 24.00 -8.32
CA TYR A 105 13.56 23.81 -9.25
C TYR A 105 14.36 22.55 -8.96
N MET A 106 15.13 22.09 -9.97
CA MET A 106 16.13 21.05 -9.79
C MET A 106 17.43 21.63 -9.27
N ASP A 107 18.09 20.91 -8.36
CA ASP A 107 19.39 21.27 -7.79
C ASP A 107 20.26 20.02 -7.63
N GLU A 108 21.50 20.19 -7.20
CA GLU A 108 22.39 19.11 -6.86
C GLU A 108 22.87 19.30 -5.42
N VAL A 109 22.83 18.22 -4.63
CA VAL A 109 23.33 18.19 -3.27
C VAL A 109 24.41 17.13 -3.15
N THR A 110 25.47 17.45 -2.39
CA THR A 110 26.52 16.48 -2.09
C THR A 110 26.33 16.04 -0.64
N ASP A 111 26.13 14.74 -0.44
CA ASP A 111 25.99 14.15 0.89
C ASP A 111 27.34 14.07 1.64
N ASP A 112 27.30 13.60 2.88
CA ASP A 112 28.47 13.52 3.74
C ASP A 112 29.51 12.48 3.24
N ASP A 113 29.10 11.52 2.42
CA ASP A 113 29.95 10.52 1.76
C ASP A 113 30.62 11.06 0.49
N GLY A 114 30.26 12.29 0.07
CA GLY A 114 30.77 12.97 -1.11
C GLY A 114 30.08 12.57 -2.41
N GLU A 115 28.96 11.84 -2.34
CA GLU A 115 28.12 11.51 -3.50
C GLU A 115 27.25 12.71 -3.85
N THR A 116 27.23 13.08 -5.15
CA THR A 116 26.38 14.16 -5.64
C THR A 116 25.07 13.57 -6.16
N LYS A 117 23.95 14.04 -5.60
CA LYS A 117 22.59 13.62 -5.95
C LYS A 117 21.83 14.77 -6.59
N LYS A 118 21.11 14.48 -7.65
CA LYS A 118 20.14 15.41 -8.23
C LYS A 118 18.87 15.38 -7.39
N VAL A 119 18.35 16.54 -7.03
CA VAL A 119 17.20 16.66 -6.14
C VAL A 119 16.17 17.66 -6.68
N PHE A 120 14.91 17.45 -6.33
CA PHE A 120 13.86 18.43 -6.54
C PHE A 120 13.71 19.27 -5.29
N VAL A 121 13.80 20.60 -5.47
CA VAL A 121 13.84 21.57 -4.38
C VAL A 121 12.66 22.51 -4.45
N GLY A 122 12.09 22.79 -3.27
CA GLY A 122 11.07 23.80 -3.07
C GLY A 122 11.53 24.88 -2.08
N GLU A 123 11.23 26.13 -2.39
CA GLU A 123 11.35 27.25 -1.47
C GLU A 123 9.99 27.90 -1.24
N GLY A 124 9.83 28.53 -0.07
CA GLY A 124 8.59 29.19 0.24
C GLY A 124 8.61 29.93 1.57
N THR A 125 7.42 30.15 2.12
CA THR A 125 7.24 30.86 3.39
C THR A 125 6.38 30.05 4.36
N LEU A 126 6.78 30.01 5.64
CA LEU A 126 5.99 29.52 6.76
C LEU A 126 5.32 30.70 7.47
N ASP A 127 4.07 30.52 7.94
CA ASP A 127 3.29 31.53 8.67
C ASP A 127 3.75 31.58 10.14
N TYR A 128 4.82 32.31 10.38
CA TYR A 128 5.43 32.46 11.70
C TYR A 128 4.52 33.12 12.73
N MET A 129 3.66 34.05 12.31
CA MET A 129 2.74 34.72 13.24
C MET A 129 1.73 33.76 13.86
N ARG A 130 1.37 32.71 13.16
CA ARG A 130 0.36 31.74 13.63
C ARG A 130 0.97 30.52 14.31
N TYR A 131 2.18 30.15 13.90
CA TYR A 131 2.82 28.88 14.29
C TYR A 131 4.23 29.11 14.81
N SER A 132 4.46 30.19 15.57
CA SER A 132 5.79 30.58 16.09
C SER A 132 6.46 29.44 16.83
N ASP A 133 5.77 28.82 17.77
CA ASP A 133 6.32 27.80 18.65
C ASP A 133 6.78 26.55 17.87
N CYS A 134 5.96 26.10 16.91
CA CYS A 134 6.35 25.02 16.01
C CYS A 134 7.56 25.40 15.15
N ILE A 135 7.52 26.58 14.53
CA ILE A 135 8.60 27.01 13.61
C ILE A 135 9.89 27.29 14.38
N ASP A 136 9.82 27.73 15.61
CA ASP A 136 11.00 27.90 16.48
C ASP A 136 11.57 26.56 16.90
N LEU A 137 10.73 25.55 17.22
CA LEU A 137 11.18 24.18 17.46
C LEU A 137 11.86 23.57 16.23
N LEU A 138 11.30 23.74 15.02
CA LEU A 138 11.93 23.30 13.79
C LEU A 138 13.28 23.98 13.56
N SER A 139 13.38 25.29 13.87
CA SER A 139 14.62 26.05 13.78
C SER A 139 15.68 25.57 14.79
N GLU A 140 15.26 25.22 16.00
CA GLU A 140 16.11 24.66 17.04
C GLU A 140 16.64 23.29 16.62
N LYS A 141 15.79 22.37 16.14
CA LYS A 141 16.20 21.06 15.62
C LYS A 141 17.24 21.19 14.53
N LEU A 142 17.02 22.04 13.53
CA LEU A 142 18.01 22.29 12.46
C LEU A 142 19.32 22.84 13.01
N SER A 143 19.29 23.73 14.01
CA SER A 143 20.48 24.31 14.65
C SER A 143 21.28 23.24 15.42
N ASN A 144 20.62 22.21 15.90
CA ASN A 144 21.21 21.05 16.56
C ASN A 144 21.69 19.96 15.57
N ASN A 145 21.65 20.23 14.26
CA ASN A 145 21.92 19.29 13.18
C ASN A 145 20.96 18.07 13.16
N GLU A 146 19.75 18.23 13.68
CA GLU A 146 18.72 17.22 13.53
C GLU A 146 18.09 17.35 12.13
N THR A 147 17.91 16.22 11.46
CA THR A 147 17.23 16.19 10.16
C THR A 147 15.71 16.21 10.37
N ILE A 148 15.04 17.17 9.74
CA ILE A 148 13.58 17.24 9.68
C ILE A 148 13.16 16.70 8.33
N TYR A 149 12.62 15.52 8.34
CA TYR A 149 12.14 14.84 7.12
C TYR A 149 10.81 15.39 6.66
N GLY A 150 10.43 15.01 5.46
CA GLY A 150 9.10 15.28 4.95
C GLY A 150 8.71 14.31 3.85
N SER A 151 7.50 14.46 3.38
CA SER A 151 6.92 13.63 2.36
C SER A 151 6.17 14.46 1.35
N VAL A 152 6.52 14.27 0.08
CA VAL A 152 5.87 14.92 -1.05
C VAL A 152 4.50 14.31 -1.31
N GLU A 153 3.52 15.15 -1.62
CA GLU A 153 2.16 14.76 -1.95
C GLU A 153 1.87 15.06 -3.42
N ILE A 154 1.31 14.09 -4.12
CA ILE A 154 0.91 14.23 -5.52
C ILE A 154 -0.55 13.85 -5.72
N VAL A 155 -1.17 14.47 -6.71
CA VAL A 155 -2.54 14.18 -7.14
C VAL A 155 -2.60 13.93 -8.63
N ARG A 156 -3.69 13.31 -9.06
CA ARG A 156 -4.04 13.11 -10.46
C ARG A 156 -4.42 14.44 -11.12
N THR A 157 -4.17 14.55 -12.42
CA THR A 157 -4.56 15.73 -13.22
C THR A 157 -6.04 15.68 -13.62
N GLU A 158 -6.61 16.81 -14.03
CA GLU A 158 -7.98 16.85 -14.56
C GLU A 158 -8.13 15.99 -15.83
N ASN A 159 -7.10 15.92 -16.65
CA ASN A 159 -7.10 15.13 -17.89
C ASN A 159 -6.89 13.64 -17.65
N ASN A 160 -6.40 13.26 -16.47
CA ASN A 160 -6.13 11.90 -16.10
C ASN A 160 -6.71 11.61 -14.69
N PRO A 161 -7.92 11.07 -14.61
CA PRO A 161 -8.58 10.82 -13.33
C PRO A 161 -7.98 9.67 -12.50
N ALA A 162 -6.96 9.00 -13.01
CA ALA A 162 -6.16 8.02 -12.28
C ALA A 162 -4.71 8.50 -12.24
N LEU A 163 -4.01 8.27 -11.12
CA LEU A 163 -2.57 8.50 -11.06
C LEU A 163 -1.91 7.53 -12.03
N VAL A 164 -1.26 8.04 -13.07
CA VAL A 164 -0.66 7.20 -14.11
C VAL A 164 0.80 6.95 -13.79
N TYR A 165 1.12 5.68 -13.65
CA TYR A 165 2.48 5.19 -13.59
C TYR A 165 2.86 4.58 -14.95
N LEU A 166 4.09 4.76 -15.36
CA LEU A 166 4.63 4.07 -16.54
C LEU A 166 4.42 2.56 -16.37
N TYR A 167 3.69 1.94 -17.32
CA TYR A 167 3.35 0.51 -17.29
C TYR A 167 2.50 0.04 -16.09
N GLY A 168 1.70 0.93 -15.53
CA GLY A 168 0.73 0.62 -14.50
C GLY A 168 1.28 0.67 -13.07
N TYR A 169 0.43 0.29 -12.13
CA TYR A 169 0.78 0.27 -10.71
C TYR A 169 1.63 -0.96 -10.38
N LYS A 170 2.86 -0.71 -9.88
CA LYS A 170 3.80 -1.74 -9.41
C LYS A 170 4.18 -1.46 -7.96
N ASP A 171 4.56 -2.51 -7.21
CA ASP A 171 4.98 -2.35 -5.82
C ASP A 171 6.27 -1.55 -5.70
N ILE A 172 7.26 -1.87 -6.54
CA ILE A 172 8.57 -1.19 -6.56
C ILE A 172 8.95 -0.73 -7.96
N GLY A 173 9.68 0.38 -8.02
CA GLY A 173 10.19 0.95 -9.26
C GLY A 173 9.10 1.54 -10.17
N ARG A 174 7.91 1.85 -9.62
CA ARG A 174 6.86 2.55 -10.37
C ARG A 174 7.24 4.00 -10.61
N ILE A 175 6.93 4.49 -11.80
CA ILE A 175 7.34 5.81 -12.27
C ILE A 175 6.08 6.64 -12.53
N PRO A 176 5.81 7.69 -11.72
CA PRO A 176 4.71 8.61 -12.02
C PRO A 176 5.07 9.46 -13.25
N THR A 177 4.16 9.54 -14.21
CA THR A 177 4.37 10.22 -15.48
C THR A 177 3.41 11.39 -15.71
N GLU A 178 2.24 11.36 -15.09
CA GLU A 178 1.18 12.34 -15.29
C GLU A 178 0.47 12.64 -13.97
N PHE A 179 0.95 13.67 -13.27
CA PHE A 179 0.52 14.05 -11.94
C PHE A 179 0.71 15.54 -11.70
N GLU A 180 0.21 16.05 -10.59
CA GLU A 180 0.49 17.38 -10.06
C GLU A 180 0.99 17.27 -8.62
N PHE A 181 1.88 18.17 -8.22
CA PHE A 181 2.25 18.31 -6.81
C PHE A 181 1.13 19.02 -6.06
N SER A 182 0.66 18.43 -4.95
CA SER A 182 -0.42 18.98 -4.13
C SER A 182 0.05 19.56 -2.81
N GLY A 183 1.23 19.17 -2.35
CA GLY A 183 1.77 19.63 -1.08
C GLY A 183 3.01 18.88 -0.63
N TYR A 184 3.39 19.19 0.59
CA TYR A 184 4.49 18.55 1.29
C TYR A 184 4.22 18.55 2.80
N ALA A 185 4.23 17.38 3.42
CA ALA A 185 4.10 17.25 4.86
C ALA A 185 5.46 17.20 5.54
N LEU A 186 5.70 18.02 6.57
CA LEU A 186 6.86 17.86 7.45
C LEU A 186 6.55 16.74 8.46
N LEU A 187 7.54 15.88 8.68
CA LEU A 187 7.43 14.69 9.54
C LEU A 187 8.21 14.89 10.84
N GLY A 188 7.60 14.48 11.93
CA GLY A 188 8.19 14.56 13.27
C GLY A 188 7.95 13.30 14.09
N CYS A 189 8.27 13.36 15.38
CA CYS A 189 8.00 12.33 16.39
C CYS A 189 8.31 10.88 15.96
N GLY A 190 9.42 10.66 15.23
CA GLY A 190 9.85 9.32 14.81
C GLY A 190 9.14 8.75 13.59
N VAL A 191 8.33 9.54 12.89
CA VAL A 191 7.75 9.14 11.60
C VAL A 191 8.88 9.07 10.57
N GLN A 192 9.05 7.90 9.94
CA GLN A 192 10.09 7.68 8.96
C GLN A 192 9.65 8.21 7.58
N PRO A 193 10.53 8.92 6.85
CA PRO A 193 10.24 9.34 5.49
C PRO A 193 10.33 8.14 4.55
N SER A 194 9.57 8.19 3.47
CA SER A 194 9.75 7.23 2.37
C SER A 194 10.95 7.56 1.47
N ASP A 195 11.34 8.81 1.44
CA ASP A 195 12.54 9.30 0.77
C ASP A 195 13.45 9.97 1.81
N HIS A 196 14.57 9.31 2.14
CA HIS A 196 15.52 9.79 3.14
C HIS A 196 16.29 11.05 2.70
N THR A 197 16.17 11.45 1.44
CA THR A 197 16.72 12.70 0.91
C THR A 197 15.75 13.87 1.13
N ALA A 198 14.44 13.58 1.25
CA ALA A 198 13.40 14.58 1.44
C ALA A 198 13.46 15.20 2.84
N SER A 199 13.98 16.44 2.93
CA SER A 199 14.24 17.09 4.21
C SER A 199 14.21 18.62 4.13
N LEU A 200 13.95 19.22 5.28
CA LEU A 200 14.06 20.67 5.46
C LEU A 200 15.52 21.07 5.59
N LEU A 201 16.03 21.87 4.66
CA LEU A 201 17.43 22.31 4.61
C LEU A 201 17.69 23.58 5.40
N GLU A 202 16.79 24.56 5.30
CA GLU A 202 17.03 25.88 5.85
C GLU A 202 15.72 26.51 6.38
N LEU A 203 15.84 27.13 7.57
CA LEU A 203 14.88 28.07 8.11
C LEU A 203 15.62 29.34 8.48
N ASN A 204 15.34 30.44 7.78
CA ASN A 204 16.01 31.72 8.05
C ASN A 204 15.51 32.36 9.35
N ASN A 205 16.26 32.18 10.42
CA ASN A 205 16.17 32.98 11.62
C ASN A 205 16.89 34.33 11.41
N LYS A 206 16.14 35.42 11.41
CA LYS A 206 16.72 36.74 11.56
C LYS A 206 17.12 36.95 13.02
N ASN A 207 18.30 36.53 13.41
CA ASN A 207 19.04 37.12 14.55
C ASN A 207 20.47 36.61 14.54
N ASN A 208 21.26 37.06 13.56
CA ASN A 208 22.71 37.18 13.74
C ASN A 208 23.16 38.46 13.04
N LYS A 209 22.95 39.58 13.71
CA LYS A 209 23.80 40.71 13.56
C LYS A 209 25.02 40.44 14.46
N ASN A 210 26.05 39.83 13.90
CA ASN A 210 27.36 39.98 14.43
C ASN A 210 27.85 41.38 14.04
N GLU A 211 27.52 42.36 14.87
CA GLU A 211 28.35 43.54 14.99
C GLU A 211 29.61 43.09 15.78
N GLU A 212 30.74 43.04 15.11
CA GLU A 212 32.05 42.91 15.78
C GLU A 212 32.28 44.18 16.59
N GLU A 213 31.74 44.22 17.82
CA GLU A 213 32.28 45.11 18.86
C GLU A 213 33.57 44.46 19.36
N ILE A 214 34.69 45.14 19.11
CA ILE A 214 35.98 44.83 19.75
C ILE A 214 35.80 45.14 21.23
N ILE A 215 35.40 44.14 22.02
CA ILE A 215 35.30 44.25 23.48
C ILE A 215 36.72 44.00 23.99
N THR A 216 37.37 45.04 24.51
CA THR A 216 38.57 44.92 25.37
C THR A 216 38.10 44.40 26.73
N MET A 217 38.20 43.09 26.94
CA MET A 217 37.87 42.44 28.21
C MET A 217 38.99 42.61 29.25
N ASP A 218 38.62 42.90 30.50
CA ASP A 218 39.54 42.85 31.61
C ASP A 218 39.87 41.37 32.01
N GLU A 219 40.97 41.17 32.69
CA GLU A 219 41.49 39.86 33.09
C GLU A 219 40.53 39.06 33.97
N LYS A 220 39.66 39.73 34.73
CA LYS A 220 38.66 39.13 35.60
C LYS A 220 37.46 38.57 34.81
N THR A 221 37.00 39.29 33.80
CA THR A 221 35.93 38.86 32.88
C THR A 221 36.38 37.69 32.06
N LEU A 222 37.64 37.65 31.57
CA LEU A 222 38.24 36.52 30.87
C LEU A 222 38.30 35.26 31.77
N GLY A 223 38.62 35.43 33.05
CA GLY A 223 38.64 34.35 34.04
C GLY A 223 37.24 33.73 34.24
N MET A 224 36.20 34.57 34.40
CA MET A 224 34.82 34.12 34.58
C MET A 224 34.27 33.35 33.33
N ILE A 225 34.61 33.83 32.14
CA ILE A 225 34.24 33.15 30.88
C ILE A 225 34.97 31.79 30.79
N THR A 226 36.23 31.73 31.09
CA THR A 226 37.02 30.49 31.08
C THR A 226 36.44 29.44 32.04
N ASP A 227 36.05 29.84 33.24
CA ASP A 227 35.45 28.94 34.23
C ASP A 227 34.02 28.47 33.80
N SER A 228 33.25 29.35 33.18
CA SER A 228 31.97 28.99 32.60
C SER A 228 32.09 27.98 31.46
N ILE A 229 33.05 28.19 30.55
CA ILE A 229 33.35 27.25 29.45
C ILE A 229 33.78 25.88 29.99
N LYS A 230 34.65 25.84 31.02
CA LYS A 230 35.04 24.56 31.64
C LYS A 230 33.87 23.82 32.27
N ALA A 231 32.98 24.55 32.95
CA ALA A 231 31.75 23.94 33.53
C ALA A 231 30.85 23.35 32.44
N THR A 232 30.65 24.09 31.35
CA THR A 232 29.83 23.62 30.20
C THR A 232 30.48 22.40 29.52
N ILE A 233 31.78 22.39 29.33
CA ILE A 233 32.49 21.21 28.77
C ILE A 233 32.33 20.00 29.68
N SER A 234 32.43 20.16 31.00
CA SER A 234 32.23 19.06 31.96
C SER A 234 30.82 18.52 31.91
N GLU A 235 29.83 19.38 31.79
CA GLU A 235 28.40 18.98 31.63
C GLU A 235 28.18 18.25 30.30
N CYS A 236 28.74 18.74 29.19
CA CYS A 236 28.66 18.06 27.90
C CYS A 236 29.29 16.66 27.93
N ASN A 237 30.47 16.52 28.58
CA ASN A 237 31.12 15.21 28.68
C ASN A 237 30.26 14.22 29.50
N SER A 238 29.65 14.67 30.59
CA SER A 238 28.74 13.81 31.37
C SER A 238 27.50 13.38 30.58
N LYS A 239 26.94 14.27 29.78
CA LYS A 239 25.81 13.93 28.88
C LYS A 239 26.23 12.96 27.78
N ASN A 240 27.45 13.12 27.23
CA ASN A 240 27.96 12.18 26.24
C ASN A 240 28.12 10.77 26.81
N GLU A 241 28.64 10.61 28.03
CA GLU A 241 28.74 9.31 28.70
C GLU A 241 27.33 8.68 28.92
N GLU A 242 26.31 9.50 29.26
CA GLU A 242 24.92 9.03 29.39
C GLU A 242 24.37 8.57 28.03
N PHE A 243 24.62 9.31 26.95
CA PHE A 243 24.20 8.94 25.60
C PHE A 243 24.90 7.67 25.11
N GLU A 244 26.19 7.50 25.32
CA GLU A 244 26.91 6.26 24.98
C GLU A 244 26.33 5.06 25.70
N SER A 245 25.94 5.22 26.99
CA SER A 245 25.27 4.16 27.73
C SER A 245 23.88 3.82 27.11
N LYS A 246 23.09 4.83 26.77
CA LYS A 246 21.78 4.63 26.12
C LYS A 246 21.91 3.98 24.73
N ILE A 247 22.90 4.38 23.95
CA ILE A 247 23.19 3.76 22.64
C ILE A 247 23.50 2.27 22.79
N THR A 248 24.30 1.91 23.81
CA THR A 248 24.63 0.52 24.08
C THR A 248 23.39 -0.29 24.47
N GLU A 249 22.50 0.28 25.29
CA GLU A 249 21.25 -0.34 25.72
C GLU A 249 20.28 -0.54 24.54
N LEU A 250 20.14 0.48 23.70
CA LEU A 250 19.31 0.44 22.50
C LEU A 250 19.82 -0.59 21.48
N ASN A 251 21.13 -0.65 21.25
CA ASN A 251 21.73 -1.64 20.37
C ASN A 251 21.46 -3.07 20.84
N SER A 252 21.55 -3.31 22.15
CA SER A 252 21.22 -4.63 22.73
C SER A 252 19.74 -4.98 22.57
N ALA A 253 18.86 -3.99 22.75
CA ALA A 253 17.42 -4.18 22.55
C ALA A 253 17.09 -4.43 21.05
N LEU A 254 17.77 -3.74 20.14
CA LEU A 254 17.63 -3.93 18.70
C LEU A 254 18.06 -5.34 18.26
N GLU A 255 19.17 -5.85 18.81
CA GLU A 255 19.64 -7.22 18.55
C GLU A 255 18.60 -8.27 18.99
N ILE A 256 18.02 -8.09 20.17
CA ILE A 256 16.95 -8.97 20.66
C ILE A 256 15.75 -8.94 19.71
N LYS A 257 15.31 -7.75 19.29
CA LYS A 257 14.17 -7.61 18.37
C LYS A 257 14.44 -8.18 16.99
N THR A 258 15.67 -8.07 16.53
CA THR A 258 16.10 -8.66 15.25
C THR A 258 16.01 -10.19 15.31
N ASN A 259 16.46 -10.78 16.42
CA ASN A 259 16.37 -12.24 16.63
C ASN A 259 14.91 -12.72 16.74
N GLU A 260 14.05 -11.97 17.47
CA GLU A 260 12.61 -12.28 17.55
C GLU A 260 11.94 -12.21 16.16
N ASN A 261 12.31 -11.23 15.33
CA ASN A 261 11.79 -11.11 13.95
C ASN A 261 12.24 -12.28 13.06
N ASN A 262 13.48 -12.73 13.18
CA ASN A 262 13.96 -13.90 12.47
C ASN A 262 13.20 -15.17 12.86
N ASP A 263 12.97 -15.38 14.17
CA ASP A 263 12.17 -16.49 14.67
C ASP A 263 10.73 -16.45 14.17
N LEU A 264 10.14 -15.26 14.06
CA LEU A 264 8.80 -15.09 13.50
C LEU A 264 8.77 -15.38 12.01
N SER A 265 9.79 -14.95 11.26
CA SER A 265 9.92 -15.25 9.83
C SER A 265 9.98 -16.77 9.58
N ASP A 266 10.78 -17.50 10.36
CA ASP A 266 10.87 -18.96 10.28
C ASP A 266 9.53 -19.65 10.59
N LYS A 267 8.76 -19.10 11.55
CA LYS A 267 7.43 -19.62 11.86
C LYS A 267 6.44 -19.38 10.72
N ILE A 268 6.50 -18.19 10.10
CA ILE A 268 5.66 -17.85 8.94
C ILE A 268 5.94 -18.82 7.80
N GLU A 269 7.21 -19.08 7.47
CA GLU A 269 7.58 -20.01 6.40
C GLU A 269 7.05 -21.44 6.66
N LYS A 270 7.17 -21.91 7.90
CA LYS A 270 6.63 -23.24 8.30
C LYS A 270 5.10 -23.29 8.17
N LEU A 271 4.40 -22.23 8.57
CA LEU A 271 2.94 -22.16 8.46
C LEU A 271 2.50 -22.10 7.00
N GLN A 272 3.19 -21.32 6.16
CA GLN A 272 2.90 -21.25 4.71
C GLN A 272 3.04 -22.63 4.05
N LYS A 273 4.10 -23.38 4.39
CA LYS A 273 4.28 -24.73 3.90
C LYS A 273 3.16 -25.67 4.36
N ALA A 274 2.78 -25.61 5.63
CA ALA A 274 1.69 -26.43 6.15
C ALA A 274 0.34 -26.11 5.50
N ILE A 275 0.08 -24.83 5.18
CA ILE A 275 -1.11 -24.42 4.41
C ILE A 275 -1.07 -25.04 3.01
N GLN A 276 0.05 -24.98 2.31
CA GLN A 276 0.20 -25.54 0.98
C GLN A 276 0.01 -27.08 0.97
N ASP A 277 0.54 -27.78 1.98
CA ASP A 277 0.36 -29.22 2.15
C ASP A 277 -1.13 -29.55 2.35
N MET A 278 -1.82 -28.81 3.22
CA MET A 278 -3.26 -29.00 3.46
C MET A 278 -4.13 -28.68 2.23
N GLU A 279 -3.76 -27.67 1.43
CA GLU A 279 -4.44 -27.37 0.17
C GLU A 279 -4.32 -28.50 -0.83
N THR A 280 -3.13 -29.09 -0.95
CA THR A 280 -2.88 -30.25 -1.81
C THR A 280 -3.69 -31.48 -1.36
N GLU A 281 -3.75 -31.74 -0.05
CA GLU A 281 -4.55 -32.82 0.51
C GLU A 281 -6.06 -32.60 0.26
N ARG A 282 -6.54 -31.37 0.45
CA ARG A 282 -7.92 -30.99 0.16
C ARG A 282 -8.30 -31.24 -1.33
N GLU A 283 -7.42 -30.88 -2.25
CA GLU A 283 -7.64 -31.15 -3.67
C GLU A 283 -7.72 -32.66 -3.96
N GLY A 284 -6.88 -33.47 -3.28
CA GLY A 284 -6.95 -34.92 -3.33
C GLY A 284 -8.30 -35.47 -2.87
N PHE A 285 -8.83 -34.97 -1.74
CA PHE A 285 -10.15 -35.37 -1.24
C PHE A 285 -11.29 -34.96 -2.18
N TYR A 286 -11.21 -33.81 -2.83
CA TYR A 286 -12.21 -33.44 -3.85
C TYR A 286 -12.19 -34.37 -5.06
N ALA A 287 -11.01 -34.75 -5.54
CA ALA A 287 -10.89 -35.70 -6.65
C ALA A 287 -11.44 -37.10 -6.28
N GLU A 288 -11.17 -37.58 -5.06
CA GLU A 288 -11.72 -38.84 -4.55
C GLU A 288 -13.25 -38.80 -4.41
N ARG A 289 -13.78 -37.71 -3.83
CA ARG A 289 -15.24 -37.50 -3.76
C ARG A 289 -15.90 -37.57 -5.12
N ASP A 290 -15.35 -36.86 -6.10
CA ASP A 290 -15.92 -36.79 -7.46
C ASP A 290 -15.86 -38.18 -8.15
N ALA A 291 -14.79 -38.95 -7.90
CA ALA A 291 -14.68 -40.33 -8.37
C ALA A 291 -15.76 -41.25 -7.75
N LEU A 292 -15.94 -41.15 -6.42
CA LEU A 292 -16.96 -41.92 -5.69
C LEU A 292 -18.37 -41.53 -6.10
N GLU A 293 -18.64 -40.24 -6.32
CA GLU A 293 -19.96 -39.76 -6.83
C GLU A 293 -20.27 -40.34 -8.22
N LYS A 294 -19.27 -40.41 -9.10
CA LYS A 294 -19.41 -41.03 -10.42
C LYS A 294 -19.67 -42.52 -10.33
N GLU A 295 -18.93 -43.24 -9.48
CA GLU A 295 -19.11 -44.67 -9.24
C GLU A 295 -20.50 -44.97 -8.66
N LEU A 296 -20.93 -44.16 -7.67
CA LEU A 296 -22.28 -44.27 -7.08
C LEU A 296 -23.35 -44.03 -8.13
N GLY A 297 -23.17 -43.05 -9.04
CA GLY A 297 -24.08 -42.78 -10.18
C GLY A 297 -24.20 -44.00 -11.10
N THR A 298 -23.05 -44.63 -11.43
CA THR A 298 -23.03 -45.85 -12.26
C THR A 298 -23.75 -47.01 -11.58
N LEU A 299 -23.44 -47.28 -10.31
CA LEU A 299 -24.09 -48.36 -9.55
C LEU A 299 -25.60 -48.14 -9.40
N LYS A 300 -26.05 -46.91 -9.18
CA LYS A 300 -27.46 -46.56 -9.15
C LYS A 300 -28.13 -46.83 -10.50
N ALA A 301 -27.50 -46.47 -11.60
CA ALA A 301 -28.04 -46.73 -12.96
C ALA A 301 -28.14 -48.23 -13.25
N GLU A 302 -27.08 -49.01 -12.94
CA GLU A 302 -27.07 -50.48 -13.08
C GLU A 302 -28.17 -51.17 -12.26
N LYS A 303 -28.32 -50.75 -10.99
CA LYS A 303 -29.41 -51.26 -10.14
C LYS A 303 -30.75 -50.95 -10.74
N ARG A 304 -31.00 -49.75 -11.21
CA ARG A 304 -32.29 -49.36 -11.84
C ARG A 304 -32.55 -50.13 -13.13
N LEU A 305 -31.53 -50.38 -13.96
CA LEU A 305 -31.64 -51.24 -15.13
C LEU A 305 -32.00 -52.69 -14.78
N ALA A 306 -31.39 -53.24 -13.73
CA ALA A 306 -31.76 -54.60 -13.23
C ALA A 306 -33.21 -54.64 -12.72
N GLU A 307 -33.67 -53.62 -11.95
CA GLU A 307 -35.04 -53.51 -11.50
C GLU A 307 -36.03 -53.42 -12.68
N MET A 308 -35.72 -52.64 -13.72
CA MET A 308 -36.50 -52.52 -14.93
C MET A 308 -36.59 -53.86 -15.70
N ASN A 309 -35.46 -54.52 -15.90
CA ASN A 309 -35.40 -55.82 -16.55
C ASN A 309 -36.23 -56.85 -15.80
N ALA A 310 -36.17 -56.88 -14.49
CA ALA A 310 -37.00 -57.76 -13.66
C ALA A 310 -38.51 -57.44 -13.80
N ALA A 311 -38.87 -56.15 -13.83
CA ALA A 311 -40.27 -55.71 -14.03
C ALA A 311 -40.79 -56.10 -15.45
N LEU A 312 -39.97 -56.04 -16.46
CA LEU A 312 -40.28 -56.38 -17.85
C LEU A 312 -40.25 -57.88 -18.13
N ALA A 313 -39.64 -58.71 -17.27
CA ALA A 313 -39.50 -60.15 -17.51
C ALA A 313 -40.82 -60.91 -17.72
N ASN A 314 -41.91 -60.42 -17.19
CA ASN A 314 -43.23 -61.04 -17.31
C ASN A 314 -44.03 -60.57 -18.54
N PHE A 315 -43.50 -59.71 -19.39
CA PHE A 315 -44.14 -59.22 -20.60
C PHE A 315 -43.49 -59.79 -21.86
N THR A 316 -44.27 -60.14 -22.85
CA THR A 316 -43.77 -60.55 -24.19
C THR A 316 -43.20 -59.31 -24.93
N ASP A 317 -42.44 -59.53 -25.97
CA ASP A 317 -41.86 -58.43 -26.76
C ASP A 317 -42.97 -57.61 -27.46
N GLU A 318 -44.04 -58.24 -27.93
CA GLU A 318 -45.22 -57.57 -28.49
C GLU A 318 -45.91 -56.67 -27.43
N GLN A 319 -45.93 -57.09 -26.17
CA GLN A 319 -46.50 -56.30 -25.06
C GLN A 319 -45.64 -55.11 -24.70
N LYS A 320 -44.30 -55.25 -24.77
CA LYS A 320 -43.35 -54.17 -24.52
C LYS A 320 -43.40 -53.06 -25.56
N GLU A 321 -43.84 -53.34 -26.78
CA GLU A 321 -44.03 -52.31 -27.83
C GLU A 321 -45.04 -51.22 -27.41
N TYR A 322 -45.98 -51.51 -26.49
CA TYR A 322 -46.90 -50.48 -25.96
C TYR A 322 -46.21 -49.36 -25.16
N ALA A 323 -45.01 -49.60 -24.63
CA ALA A 323 -44.24 -48.62 -23.87
C ALA A 323 -42.80 -48.48 -24.42
N LYS A 324 -42.59 -48.76 -25.71
CA LYS A 324 -41.27 -48.75 -26.32
C LYS A 324 -40.48 -47.47 -26.12
N ALA A 325 -41.12 -46.31 -26.36
CA ALA A 325 -40.48 -45.02 -26.25
C ALA A 325 -40.03 -44.73 -24.80
N GLU A 326 -40.85 -45.17 -23.82
CA GLU A 326 -40.51 -44.99 -22.40
C GLU A 326 -39.42 -45.97 -21.95
N ILE A 327 -39.38 -47.19 -22.49
CA ILE A 327 -38.29 -48.15 -22.25
C ILE A 327 -36.98 -47.63 -22.85
N GLU A 328 -37.01 -47.06 -24.05
CA GLU A 328 -35.83 -46.45 -24.69
C GLU A 328 -35.35 -45.21 -23.88
N ALA A 329 -36.27 -44.38 -23.44
CA ALA A 329 -35.91 -43.22 -22.59
C ALA A 329 -35.33 -43.65 -21.24
N PHE A 330 -35.89 -44.73 -20.62
CA PHE A 330 -35.36 -45.27 -19.38
C PHE A 330 -33.94 -45.83 -19.57
N ASN A 331 -33.67 -46.55 -20.66
CA ASN A 331 -32.37 -47.08 -20.95
C ASN A 331 -31.33 -46.00 -21.23
N ALA A 332 -31.74 -44.85 -21.74
CA ALA A 332 -30.89 -43.68 -21.91
C ALA A 332 -30.56 -42.96 -20.59
N ASP A 333 -31.52 -42.86 -19.67
CA ASP A 333 -31.34 -42.25 -18.34
C ASP A 333 -32.16 -43.02 -17.27
N PRO A 334 -31.60 -44.12 -16.73
CA PRO A 334 -32.32 -44.98 -15.79
C PRO A 334 -32.69 -44.29 -14.46
N ILE A 335 -32.05 -43.18 -14.12
CA ILE A 335 -32.23 -42.50 -12.84
C ILE A 335 -33.49 -41.60 -12.86
N LYS A 336 -33.79 -41.00 -13.97
CA LYS A 336 -34.92 -40.02 -14.09
C LYS A 336 -36.28 -40.62 -14.39
N SER A 337 -36.33 -41.84 -14.88
CA SER A 337 -37.59 -42.43 -15.34
C SER A 337 -38.22 -43.36 -14.29
N GLU A 338 -39.54 -43.47 -14.29
CA GLU A 338 -40.29 -44.26 -13.31
C GLU A 338 -40.71 -45.64 -13.89
N ILE A 339 -40.25 -46.75 -13.32
CA ILE A 339 -40.54 -48.12 -13.77
C ILE A 339 -42.02 -48.42 -13.72
N ASN A 340 -42.74 -47.99 -12.67
CA ASN A 340 -44.14 -48.21 -12.51
C ASN A 340 -44.99 -47.54 -13.62
N SER A 341 -44.54 -46.39 -14.10
CA SER A 341 -45.20 -45.69 -15.22
C SER A 341 -45.14 -46.52 -16.52
N ILE A 342 -43.98 -47.13 -16.76
CA ILE A 342 -43.74 -47.99 -17.94
C ILE A 342 -44.57 -49.24 -17.88
N THR A 343 -44.59 -49.94 -16.76
CA THR A 343 -45.41 -51.16 -16.57
C THR A 343 -46.90 -50.84 -16.64
N ALA A 344 -47.36 -49.74 -16.07
CA ALA A 344 -48.76 -49.28 -16.18
C ALA A 344 -49.17 -49.05 -17.62
N LYS A 345 -48.31 -48.45 -18.43
CA LYS A 345 -48.58 -48.20 -19.87
C LYS A 345 -48.65 -49.50 -20.66
N ILE A 346 -47.84 -50.52 -20.35
CA ILE A 346 -47.96 -51.85 -20.95
C ILE A 346 -49.28 -52.47 -20.61
N TYR A 347 -49.71 -52.47 -19.35
CA TYR A 347 -51.03 -53.00 -18.97
C TYR A 347 -52.24 -52.28 -19.63
N GLU A 348 -52.13 -50.95 -19.76
CA GLU A 348 -53.14 -50.16 -20.48
C GLU A 348 -53.26 -50.56 -21.96
N GLY A 349 -52.08 -50.78 -22.61
CA GLY A 349 -52.01 -51.24 -23.99
C GLY A 349 -52.67 -52.63 -24.18
N ILE A 350 -52.36 -53.58 -23.29
CA ILE A 350 -52.89 -54.91 -23.24
C ILE A 350 -54.45 -54.85 -23.06
N GLY A 351 -54.93 -54.03 -22.14
CA GLY A 351 -56.39 -53.86 -21.89
C GLY A 351 -57.11 -53.30 -23.11
N LYS A 352 -56.56 -52.33 -23.80
CA LYS A 352 -57.14 -51.78 -25.05
C LYS A 352 -57.14 -52.81 -26.22
N ALA A 353 -56.14 -53.66 -26.33
CA ALA A 353 -56.12 -54.71 -27.31
C ALA A 353 -57.12 -55.81 -27.03
N SER A 354 -57.27 -56.19 -25.75
CA SER A 354 -58.27 -57.20 -25.33
C SER A 354 -59.68 -56.70 -25.56
N SER A 355 -60.01 -55.46 -25.30
CA SER A 355 -61.36 -54.90 -25.53
C SER A 355 -61.68 -54.80 -27.02
N LYS A 356 -60.75 -54.53 -27.91
CA LYS A 356 -60.92 -54.57 -29.37
C LYS A 356 -61.21 -56.01 -29.86
N GLY A 357 -60.52 -56.99 -29.28
CA GLY A 357 -60.72 -58.39 -29.63
C GLY A 357 -62.10 -58.94 -29.24
N ILE A 358 -62.69 -58.47 -28.13
CA ILE A 358 -64.00 -58.83 -27.67
C ILE A 358 -65.11 -58.22 -28.58
N LEU A 359 -64.89 -57.00 -29.05
CA LEU A 359 -65.85 -56.33 -29.99
C LEU A 359 -65.88 -56.98 -31.36
N VAL A 360 -64.78 -57.60 -31.84
CA VAL A 360 -64.74 -58.34 -33.12
C VAL A 360 -65.35 -59.72 -33.01
N LYS A 361 -65.40 -60.38 -31.85
CA LYS A 361 -66.00 -61.69 -31.61
C LYS A 361 -67.52 -61.55 -31.35
N GLY A 362 -68.00 -60.38 -30.98
CA GLY A 362 -69.49 -60.14 -30.71
C GLY A 362 -70.29 -59.80 -31.94
N SER A 363 -69.70 -59.64 -33.14
CA SER A 363 -70.46 -59.23 -34.36
C SER A 363 -70.81 -60.39 -35.33
N ASN A 364 -70.61 -61.66 -34.91
CA ASN A 364 -70.99 -62.81 -35.76
C ASN A 364 -72.09 -63.73 -35.15
N TYR A 365 -73.08 -63.10 -34.61
CA TYR A 365 -74.37 -63.78 -34.38
C TYR A 365 -75.55 -62.83 -34.65
N LEU A 366 -75.93 -62.76 -35.94
CA LEU A 366 -77.26 -62.74 -36.44
C LEU A 366 -77.28 -63.01 -37.94
#